data_50bdbfe2f6959c0a1c8ece22cea7c79e
#
_entry.id   50bdbfe2f6959c0a1c8ece22cea7c79e
#
_cell.length_a   1.000
_cell.length_b   1.000
_cell.length_c   1.000
_cell.angle_alpha   90.00
_cell.angle_beta   90.00
_cell.angle_gamma   90.00
#
_symmetry.space_group_name_H-M   'P 1'
#
loop_
_entity.id
_entity.type
_entity.pdbx_description
1 polymer ?
#
loop_
_entity_poly.entity_id
_entity_poly.type
_entity_poly.pdbx_seq_one_letter_code
_entity_poly.pdbx_strand_id
1 'polypeptide(L)' 'TGRAAVDAAYRVGLANGGSDDGPPGPRPQYGRGCYAAYLRDPDSLRVEVVSRR' A
#
# COMPACT_ATOMS: atom_id res chain seq x y z
N THR A 1 -7.29 4.57 10.05
CA THR A 1 -6.18 4.97 9.22
C THR A 1 -4.88 4.89 10.00
N GLY A 2 -3.79 5.05 9.34
CA GLY A 2 -2.49 4.89 9.95
C GLY A 2 -1.76 3.73 9.30
N ARG A 3 -0.57 3.48 9.81
CA ARG A 3 0.30 2.48 9.20
C ARG A 3 -0.28 1.08 9.28
N ALA A 4 -0.92 0.76 10.39
CA ALA A 4 -1.53 -0.57 10.52
C ALA A 4 -2.62 -0.79 9.48
N ALA A 5 -3.38 0.25 9.14
CA ALA A 5 -4.41 0.14 8.12
C ALA A 5 -3.80 -0.10 6.74
N VAL A 6 -2.67 0.54 6.45
CA VAL A 6 -1.96 0.32 5.19
C VAL A 6 -1.47 -1.12 5.11
N ASP A 7 -0.86 -1.60 6.19
CA ASP A 7 -0.36 -2.98 6.24
C ASP A 7 -1.48 -3.99 6.04
N ALA A 8 -2.62 -3.75 6.69
CA ALA A 8 -3.76 -4.65 6.58
C ALA A 8 -4.34 -4.64 5.16
N ALA A 9 -4.49 -3.48 4.57
CA ALA A 9 -5.01 -3.37 3.22
C ALA A 9 -4.11 -4.07 2.21
N TYR A 10 -2.81 -3.94 2.39
CA TYR A 10 -1.84 -4.59 1.53
C TYR A 10 -1.98 -6.13 1.62
N ARG A 11 -2.06 -6.65 2.84
CA ARG A 11 -2.21 -8.09 3.03
C ARG A 11 -3.51 -8.62 2.42
N VAL A 12 -4.59 -7.87 2.61
CA VAL A 12 -5.89 -8.27 2.05
C VAL A 12 -5.82 -8.26 0.52
N GLY A 13 -5.18 -7.25 -0.05
CA GLY A 13 -5.04 -7.19 -1.51
C GLY A 13 -4.28 -8.38 -2.06
N LEU A 14 -3.18 -8.76 -1.41
CA LEU A 14 -2.42 -9.93 -1.86
C LEU A 14 -3.23 -11.22 -1.72
N ALA A 15 -3.98 -11.34 -0.62
CA ALA A 15 -4.79 -12.52 -0.39
C ALA A 15 -5.93 -12.66 -1.41
N ASN A 16 -6.33 -11.57 -2.03
CA ASN A 16 -7.40 -11.55 -3.03
C ASN A 16 -6.89 -11.56 -4.47
N GLY A 17 -5.68 -12.05 -4.67
CA GLY A 17 -5.15 -12.25 -6.01
C GLY A 17 -4.31 -11.12 -6.54
N GLY A 18 -4.05 -10.11 -5.72
CA GLY A 18 -3.16 -9.03 -6.10
C GLY A 18 -1.71 -9.46 -6.03
N SER A 19 -0.84 -8.66 -6.60
CA SER A 19 0.61 -8.90 -6.54
C SER A 19 1.31 -7.66 -6.00
N ASP A 20 2.48 -7.88 -5.41
CA ASP A 20 3.26 -6.82 -4.83
C ASP A 20 3.80 -5.87 -5.90
N ASP A 21 3.65 -4.57 -5.64
CA ASP A 21 4.24 -3.53 -6.49
C ASP A 21 4.90 -2.47 -5.61
N GLY A 22 5.23 -2.81 -4.39
CA GLY A 22 5.89 -1.96 -3.41
C GLY A 22 5.35 -2.22 -2.04
N PRO A 23 6.09 -2.94 -1.18
CA PRO A 23 5.57 -3.30 0.14
C PRO A 23 5.36 -2.07 1.02
N PRO A 24 4.57 -2.21 2.10
CA PRO A 24 4.34 -1.09 3.00
C PRO A 24 5.64 -0.53 3.56
N GLY A 25 5.75 0.78 3.58
CA GLY A 25 6.91 1.43 4.12
C GLY A 25 6.80 2.93 4.01
N PRO A 26 7.72 3.64 4.66
CA PRO A 26 7.73 5.10 4.59
C PRO A 26 8.08 5.59 3.19
N ARG A 27 7.46 6.70 2.80
CA ARG A 27 7.71 7.32 1.49
C ARG A 27 8.03 8.80 1.70
N PRO A 28 9.21 9.10 2.23
CA PRO A 28 9.55 10.49 2.55
C PRO A 28 9.55 11.41 1.33
N GLN A 29 9.73 10.87 0.15
CA GLN A 29 9.70 11.66 -1.08
C GLN A 29 8.32 12.26 -1.35
N TYR A 30 7.27 11.72 -0.73
CA TYR A 30 5.92 12.25 -0.88
C TYR A 30 5.52 13.16 0.27
N GLY A 31 6.42 13.35 1.23
CA GLY A 31 6.16 14.21 2.37
C GLY A 31 6.44 13.51 3.68
N ARG A 32 6.67 14.32 4.70
CA ARG A 32 6.96 13.80 6.02
C ARG A 32 5.77 13.00 6.54
N GLY A 33 6.04 11.84 7.07
CA GLY A 33 5.01 11.01 7.67
C GLY A 33 4.19 10.20 6.69
N CYS A 34 4.49 10.27 5.40
CA CYS A 34 3.82 9.43 4.41
C CYS A 34 4.26 7.99 4.53
N TYR A 35 3.29 7.09 4.51
CA TYR A 35 3.52 5.66 4.59
C TYR A 35 2.57 5.02 3.57
N ALA A 36 3.09 4.22 2.68
CA ALA A 36 2.29 3.74 1.57
C ALA A 36 2.67 2.33 1.16
N ALA A 37 1.76 1.67 0.50
CA ALA A 37 1.99 0.40 -0.13
C ALA A 37 1.38 0.42 -1.53
N TYR A 38 1.95 -0.34 -2.43
CA TYR A 38 1.47 -0.44 -3.79
C TYR A 38 1.29 -1.89 -4.16
N LEU A 39 0.21 -2.18 -4.84
CA LEU A 39 0.01 -3.52 -5.37
C LEU A 39 -0.78 -3.42 -6.67
N ARG A 40 -0.80 -4.52 -7.40
CA ARG A 40 -1.58 -4.62 -8.62
C ARG A 40 -2.69 -5.62 -8.40
N ASP A 41 -3.87 -5.28 -8.87
CA ASP A 41 -4.98 -6.21 -8.78
C ASP A 41 -4.84 -7.29 -9.85
N PRO A 42 -5.71 -8.30 -9.86
CA PRO A 42 -5.61 -9.38 -10.87
C PRO A 42 -5.67 -8.89 -12.31
N ASP A 43 -6.23 -7.71 -12.54
CA ASP A 43 -6.30 -7.10 -13.87
C ASP A 43 -5.11 -6.22 -14.18
N SER A 44 -4.10 -6.25 -13.32
CA SER A 44 -2.86 -5.47 -13.45
C SER A 44 -3.05 -3.97 -13.27
N LEU A 45 -4.14 -3.54 -12.67
CA LEU A 45 -4.35 -2.15 -12.32
C LEU A 45 -3.61 -1.84 -11.02
N ARG A 46 -2.89 -0.75 -11.00
CA ARG A 46 -2.13 -0.38 -9.82
C ARG A 46 -3.03 0.20 -8.75
N VAL A 47 -2.87 -0.31 -7.54
CA VAL A 47 -3.61 0.16 -6.38
C VAL A 47 -2.63 0.77 -5.40
N GLU A 48 -2.95 1.94 -4.89
CA GLU A 48 -2.09 2.68 -3.98
C GLU A 48 -2.84 2.89 -2.68
N VAL A 49 -2.22 2.49 -1.56
CA VAL A 49 -2.79 2.68 -0.23
C VAL A 49 -1.86 3.60 0.53
N VAL A 50 -2.36 4.73 0.99
CA VAL A 50 -1.53 5.78 1.58
C VAL A 50 -2.08 6.19 2.93
N SER A 51 -1.18 6.36 3.89
CA SER A 51 -1.48 6.97 5.18
C SER A 51 -0.60 8.21 5.33
N ARG A 52 -1.18 9.28 5.81
CA ARG A 52 -0.45 10.52 6.10
C ARG A 52 -0.64 10.88 7.55
N ARG A 53 0.45 11.37 8.13
CA ARG A 53 0.43 11.79 9.53
C ARG A 53 0.05 13.24 9.64
#